data_36b7ae8b22d3a2488c378060a1604c97
#
_entry.id   36b7ae8b22d3a2488c378060a1604c97
#
_cell.length_a   1.000
_cell.length_b   1.000
_cell.length_c   1.000
_cell.angle_alpha   90.00
_cell.angle_beta   90.00
_cell.angle_gamma   90.00
#
_symmetry.space_group_name_H-M   'P 1'
#
loop_
_entity.id
_entity.type
_entity.pdbx_description
1 polymer ?
#
loop_
_entity_poly.entity_id
_entity_poly.type
_entity_poly.pdbx_seq_one_letter_code
_entity_poly.pdbx_strand_id
1 'polypeptide(L)'
;MELALFSTSLTMGPRPYMPNPSGFGVKEYPLPPGTNITQMHMVHRHGSRYPTSSASVATFPDRVAELLGNGTRFTGDLAFLNSWEYQLGKEELTALGRQQLFDSGVLNWFNYGRLYDPSSPLIARTTTQVRMLQSAENFLNGFFGPNWTKNVTLKVLTEETGFKNPLAGDKACPNNDNDRSAAGDWASTQWQERYLKSATDRFRQSMTGNPNWTIEDTYNAQTMCPY
;
A
#
# COMPACT_ATOMS: atom_id res chain seq x y z
N MET A 1 -20.67 -21.96 -13.29
CA MET A 1 -19.22 -21.85 -13.02
C MET A 1 -19.08 -20.95 -11.80
N GLU A 2 -19.06 -21.56 -10.64
CA GLU A 2 -19.01 -20.90 -9.34
C GLU A 2 -17.61 -20.37 -9.10
N LEU A 3 -17.46 -19.04 -9.03
CA LEU A 3 -16.24 -18.40 -8.54
C LEU A 3 -16.16 -18.61 -7.02
N ALA A 4 -15.32 -19.55 -6.60
CA ALA A 4 -14.99 -19.74 -5.20
C ALA A 4 -14.38 -18.43 -4.65
N LEU A 5 -15.13 -17.74 -3.82
CA LEU A 5 -14.67 -16.65 -2.97
C LEU A 5 -13.72 -17.24 -1.92
N PHE A 6 -12.43 -17.15 -2.18
CA PHE A 6 -11.44 -17.40 -1.14
C PHE A 6 -11.57 -16.32 -0.06
N SER A 7 -12.18 -16.70 1.04
CA SER A 7 -12.12 -15.99 2.31
C SER A 7 -10.67 -16.00 2.79
N THR A 8 -9.88 -15.01 2.43
CA THR A 8 -8.55 -14.82 2.99
C THR A 8 -8.65 -13.99 4.25
N SER A 9 -8.35 -14.66 5.37
CA SER A 9 -8.25 -14.07 6.70
C SER A 9 -7.35 -12.84 6.74
N LEU A 10 -7.70 -11.95 7.61
CA LEU A 10 -7.06 -10.73 8.09
C LEU A 10 -5.51 -10.76 8.09
N THR A 11 -4.90 -10.23 7.06
CA THR A 11 -3.52 -9.75 7.10
C THR A 11 -3.53 -8.24 6.93
N MET A 12 -3.02 -7.52 7.89
CA MET A 12 -2.87 -6.06 7.84
C MET A 12 -1.66 -5.71 6.94
N GLY A 13 -1.84 -5.80 5.64
CA GLY A 13 -0.83 -5.41 4.65
C GLY A 13 -1.44 -4.56 3.54
N PRO A 14 -0.64 -3.98 2.64
CA PRO A 14 -1.13 -3.25 1.48
C PRO A 14 -1.87 -4.18 0.52
N ARG A 15 -3.14 -4.45 0.83
CA ARG A 15 -4.03 -5.23 -0.01
C ARG A 15 -4.61 -4.38 -1.13
N PRO A 16 -4.97 -5.00 -2.26
CA PRO A 16 -5.84 -4.37 -3.24
C PRO A 16 -7.10 -3.83 -2.55
N TYR A 17 -7.52 -2.65 -2.93
CA TYR A 17 -8.80 -2.13 -2.47
C TYR A 17 -9.92 -3.08 -2.91
N MET A 18 -10.67 -3.59 -1.94
CA MET A 18 -11.84 -4.42 -2.16
C MET A 18 -13.03 -3.69 -1.53
N PRO A 19 -14.11 -3.46 -2.27
CA PRO A 19 -15.32 -2.92 -1.68
C PRO A 19 -15.78 -3.84 -0.54
N ASN A 20 -16.12 -3.26 0.61
CA ASN A 20 -16.71 -4.04 1.70
C ASN A 20 -18.22 -4.16 1.47
N PRO A 21 -18.73 -5.34 1.09
CA PRO A 21 -20.15 -5.48 0.75
C PRO A 21 -21.08 -5.38 1.96
N SER A 22 -20.54 -5.44 3.18
CA SER A 22 -21.37 -5.48 4.42
C SER A 22 -20.91 -4.51 5.51
N GLY A 23 -19.87 -3.68 5.24
CA GLY A 23 -19.28 -2.79 6.25
C GLY A 23 -19.78 -1.35 6.13
N PHE A 24 -19.91 -0.69 7.28
CA PHE A 24 -20.19 0.76 7.42
C PHE A 24 -21.45 1.29 6.72
N GLY A 25 -22.42 0.43 6.41
CA GLY A 25 -23.70 0.87 5.83
C GLY A 25 -23.57 1.42 4.41
N VAL A 26 -22.43 1.32 3.76
CA VAL A 26 -22.26 1.74 2.36
C VAL A 26 -22.67 0.59 1.46
N LYS A 27 -23.96 0.37 1.33
CA LYS A 27 -24.50 -0.15 0.08
C LYS A 27 -24.37 0.99 -0.92
N GLU A 28 -24.02 0.67 -2.16
CA GLU A 28 -24.19 1.69 -3.22
C GLU A 28 -25.62 2.23 -3.12
N TYR A 29 -25.73 3.49 -2.69
CA TYR A 29 -27.02 4.12 -2.58
C TYR A 29 -27.55 4.32 -4.00
N PRO A 30 -28.72 3.77 -4.34
CA PRO A 30 -29.35 4.19 -5.57
C PRO A 30 -29.54 5.72 -5.51
N LEU A 31 -29.28 6.38 -6.62
CA LEU A 31 -29.52 7.82 -6.70
C LEU A 31 -30.97 8.11 -6.28
N PRO A 32 -31.22 9.16 -5.48
CA PRO A 32 -32.57 9.53 -5.14
C PRO A 32 -33.41 9.74 -6.43
N PRO A 33 -34.70 9.39 -6.43
CA PRO A 33 -35.55 9.56 -7.58
C PRO A 33 -35.50 11.01 -8.12
N GLY A 34 -35.34 11.16 -9.42
CA GLY A 34 -35.29 12.49 -10.08
C GLY A 34 -33.94 13.19 -9.99
N THR A 35 -32.91 12.56 -9.46
CA THR A 35 -31.55 13.13 -9.41
C THR A 35 -30.61 12.47 -10.42
N ASN A 36 -29.57 13.21 -10.84
CA ASN A 36 -28.52 12.76 -11.72
C ASN A 36 -27.16 13.18 -11.16
N ILE A 37 -26.13 12.36 -11.37
CA ILE A 37 -24.74 12.75 -11.10
C ILE A 37 -24.34 13.76 -12.18
N THR A 38 -23.91 14.95 -11.75
CA THR A 38 -23.47 16.04 -12.64
C THR A 38 -21.96 16.25 -12.58
N GLN A 39 -21.31 15.78 -11.51
CA GLN A 39 -19.86 15.94 -11.31
C GLN A 39 -19.31 14.79 -10.48
N MET A 40 -18.06 14.40 -10.77
CA MET A 40 -17.29 13.39 -10.04
C MET A 40 -15.93 13.94 -9.64
N HIS A 41 -15.59 13.80 -8.36
CA HIS A 41 -14.24 14.03 -7.85
C HIS A 41 -13.64 12.69 -7.43
N MET A 42 -12.41 12.42 -7.87
CA MET A 42 -11.77 11.15 -7.64
C MET A 42 -10.39 11.33 -7.01
N VAL A 43 -10.14 10.60 -5.93
CA VAL A 43 -8.84 10.51 -5.27
C VAL A 43 -8.43 9.05 -5.22
N HIS A 44 -7.24 8.75 -5.75
CA HIS A 44 -6.68 7.41 -5.76
C HIS A 44 -5.38 7.33 -4.96
N ARG A 45 -5.18 6.20 -4.31
CA ARG A 45 -3.85 5.77 -3.87
C ARG A 45 -3.12 5.13 -5.05
N HIS A 46 -1.78 5.04 -4.98
CA HIS A 46 -1.01 4.19 -5.90
C HIS A 46 -1.45 2.72 -5.81
N GLY A 47 -1.19 1.94 -6.85
CA GLY A 47 -1.40 0.50 -6.90
C GLY A 47 -0.46 -0.28 -5.98
N SER A 48 -0.59 -1.61 -5.98
CA SER A 48 0.33 -2.50 -5.27
C SER A 48 1.77 -2.22 -5.70
N ARG A 49 2.67 -2.12 -4.73
CA ARG A 49 4.06 -1.73 -4.92
C ARG A 49 5.01 -2.55 -4.07
N TYR A 50 6.27 -2.53 -4.43
CA TYR A 50 7.35 -3.02 -3.57
C TYR A 50 7.51 -2.13 -2.33
N PRO A 51 8.18 -2.62 -1.27
CA PRO A 51 8.41 -1.86 -0.06
C PRO A 51 9.13 -0.53 -0.31
N THR A 52 8.90 0.46 0.55
CA THR A 52 9.76 1.66 0.59
C THR A 52 11.12 1.31 1.17
N SER A 53 12.16 2.04 0.77
CA SER A 53 13.54 1.81 1.23
C SER A 53 13.70 1.92 2.75
N SER A 54 12.86 2.73 3.39
CA SER A 54 12.85 2.96 4.85
C SER A 54 11.89 2.04 5.61
N ALA A 55 11.15 1.17 4.91
CA ALA A 55 10.25 0.25 5.57
C ALA A 55 11.02 -0.85 6.30
N SER A 56 10.53 -1.25 7.46
CA SER A 56 11.09 -2.37 8.25
C SER A 56 11.21 -3.67 7.44
N VAL A 57 10.34 -3.88 6.47
CA VAL A 57 10.45 -4.96 5.47
C VAL A 57 11.76 -4.92 4.69
N ALA A 58 12.24 -3.73 4.32
CA ALA A 58 13.47 -3.58 3.54
C ALA A 58 14.74 -3.81 4.40
N THR A 59 14.65 -3.67 5.71
CA THR A 59 15.76 -3.90 6.66
C THR A 59 15.75 -5.28 7.30
N PHE A 60 14.65 -6.02 7.19
CA PHE A 60 14.53 -7.37 7.75
C PHE A 60 15.56 -8.37 7.21
N PRO A 61 15.94 -8.35 5.92
CA PRO A 61 17.00 -9.21 5.39
C PRO A 61 18.35 -9.00 6.08
N ASP A 62 18.73 -7.75 6.34
CA ASP A 62 19.97 -7.41 7.03
C ASP A 62 19.97 -7.95 8.46
N ARG A 63 18.81 -7.90 9.12
CA ARG A 63 18.61 -8.46 10.45
C ARG A 63 18.75 -9.98 10.48
N VAL A 64 18.19 -10.67 9.49
CA VAL A 64 18.37 -12.13 9.35
C VAL A 64 19.85 -12.47 9.13
N ALA A 65 20.54 -11.75 8.26
CA ALA A 65 21.96 -11.94 8.00
C ALA A 65 22.82 -11.68 9.24
N GLU A 66 22.53 -10.66 10.03
CA GLU A 66 23.18 -10.37 11.31
C GLU A 66 23.02 -11.55 12.30
N LEU A 67 21.81 -12.07 12.46
CA LEU A 67 21.54 -13.20 13.35
C LEU A 67 22.33 -14.45 12.93
N LEU A 68 22.36 -14.76 11.65
CA LEU A 68 23.12 -15.87 11.10
C LEU A 68 24.63 -15.68 11.32
N GLY A 69 25.14 -14.45 11.13
CA GLY A 69 26.53 -14.07 11.38
C GLY A 69 26.94 -14.22 12.85
N ASN A 70 26.01 -13.97 13.77
CA ASN A 70 26.19 -14.13 15.21
C ASN A 70 26.00 -15.56 15.72
N GLY A 71 25.89 -16.54 14.81
CA GLY A 71 25.80 -17.96 15.14
C GLY A 71 24.39 -18.46 15.43
N THR A 72 23.36 -17.64 15.26
CA THR A 72 21.95 -18.11 15.30
C THR A 72 21.68 -19.03 14.13
N ARG A 73 20.90 -20.11 14.37
CA ARG A 73 20.39 -20.98 13.33
C ARG A 73 18.90 -21.18 13.52
N PHE A 74 18.17 -21.05 12.43
CA PHE A 74 16.74 -21.27 12.37
C PHE A 74 16.45 -22.77 12.17
N THR A 75 15.43 -23.28 12.87
CA THR A 75 15.02 -24.68 12.85
C THR A 75 13.53 -24.84 12.59
N GLY A 76 13.07 -26.08 12.34
CA GLY A 76 11.65 -26.34 12.07
C GLY A 76 11.14 -25.55 10.86
N ASP A 77 9.98 -24.96 11.00
CA ASP A 77 9.33 -24.18 9.93
C ASP A 77 10.08 -22.91 9.53
N LEU A 78 10.99 -22.44 10.37
CA LEU A 78 11.84 -21.28 10.08
C LEU A 78 13.18 -21.63 9.42
N ALA A 79 13.49 -22.92 9.22
CA ALA A 79 14.77 -23.37 8.69
C ALA A 79 15.13 -22.76 7.33
N PHE A 80 14.13 -22.37 6.52
CA PHE A 80 14.33 -21.71 5.23
C PHE A 80 15.08 -20.37 5.36
N LEU A 81 14.97 -19.67 6.49
CA LEU A 81 15.68 -18.41 6.73
C LEU A 81 17.21 -18.56 6.75
N ASN A 82 17.73 -19.78 6.94
CA ASN A 82 19.19 -20.00 6.91
C ASN A 82 19.80 -19.81 5.50
N SER A 83 18.98 -19.90 4.46
CA SER A 83 19.41 -19.73 3.06
C SER A 83 18.52 -18.75 2.30
N TRP A 84 17.65 -18.04 3.00
CA TRP A 84 16.73 -17.09 2.37
C TRP A 84 17.46 -15.85 1.89
N GLU A 85 17.13 -15.43 0.68
CA GLU A 85 17.62 -14.21 0.07
C GLU A 85 16.45 -13.27 -0.26
N TYR A 86 16.64 -12.00 0.01
CA TYR A 86 15.66 -10.98 -0.32
C TYR A 86 15.71 -10.65 -1.82
N GLN A 87 14.62 -10.88 -2.52
CA GLN A 87 14.54 -10.69 -3.97
C GLN A 87 13.51 -9.64 -4.41
N LEU A 88 12.90 -8.95 -3.46
CA LEU A 88 11.90 -7.91 -3.79
C LEU A 88 12.59 -6.63 -4.27
N GLY A 89 11.95 -5.93 -5.21
CA GLY A 89 12.31 -4.57 -5.56
C GLY A 89 11.97 -3.56 -4.45
N LYS A 90 12.15 -2.28 -4.74
CA LYS A 90 11.80 -1.19 -3.82
C LYS A 90 11.22 -0.01 -4.58
N GLU A 91 10.30 0.72 -3.92
CA GLU A 91 9.69 1.99 -4.37
C GLU A 91 8.79 1.89 -5.61
N GLU A 92 8.88 0.85 -6.42
CA GLU A 92 8.20 0.73 -7.71
C GLU A 92 6.86 0.01 -7.60
N LEU A 93 5.97 0.27 -8.55
CA LEU A 93 4.74 -0.51 -8.72
C LEU A 93 5.08 -1.93 -9.18
N THR A 94 4.36 -2.91 -8.63
CA THR A 94 4.32 -4.26 -9.20
C THR A 94 3.52 -4.29 -10.50
N ALA A 95 3.65 -5.36 -11.28
CA ALA A 95 2.79 -5.58 -12.45
C ALA A 95 1.30 -5.60 -12.06
N LEU A 96 0.98 -6.23 -10.91
CA LEU A 96 -0.37 -6.20 -10.34
C LEU A 96 -0.83 -4.77 -10.03
N GLY A 97 0.03 -3.94 -9.46
CA GLY A 97 -0.29 -2.54 -9.14
C GLY A 97 -0.65 -1.72 -10.36
N ARG A 98 0.06 -1.90 -11.47
CA ARG A 98 -0.28 -1.27 -12.76
C ARG A 98 -1.63 -1.74 -13.27
N GLN A 99 -1.89 -3.05 -13.22
CA GLN A 99 -3.17 -3.62 -13.63
C GLN A 99 -4.34 -3.10 -12.80
N GLN A 100 -4.18 -3.01 -11.47
CA GLN A 100 -5.20 -2.47 -10.57
C GLN A 100 -5.65 -1.06 -10.97
N LEU A 101 -4.69 -0.18 -11.31
CA LEU A 101 -5.01 1.18 -11.70
C LEU A 101 -5.66 1.23 -13.09
N PHE A 102 -5.20 0.42 -14.02
CA PHE A 102 -5.81 0.30 -15.34
C PHE A 102 -7.27 -0.16 -15.23
N ASP A 103 -7.52 -1.25 -14.49
CA ASP A 103 -8.87 -1.79 -14.29
C ASP A 103 -9.80 -0.78 -13.58
N SER A 104 -9.26 -0.05 -12.59
CA SER A 104 -9.98 1.05 -11.96
C SER A 104 -10.33 2.15 -12.96
N GLY A 105 -9.42 2.49 -13.87
CA GLY A 105 -9.70 3.44 -14.96
C GLY A 105 -10.85 2.98 -15.85
N VAL A 106 -10.81 1.73 -16.30
CA VAL A 106 -11.86 1.11 -17.13
C VAL A 106 -13.21 1.13 -16.40
N LEU A 107 -13.25 0.68 -15.14
CA LEU A 107 -14.46 0.68 -14.34
C LEU A 107 -15.06 2.08 -14.18
N ASN A 108 -14.22 3.07 -13.92
CA ASN A 108 -14.67 4.45 -13.75
C ASN A 108 -15.13 5.09 -15.07
N TRP A 109 -14.56 4.68 -16.20
CA TRP A 109 -15.11 5.08 -17.50
C TRP A 109 -16.53 4.55 -17.72
N PHE A 110 -16.77 3.28 -17.44
CA PHE A 110 -18.13 2.72 -17.56
C PHE A 110 -19.14 3.41 -16.65
N ASN A 111 -18.76 3.77 -15.44
CA ASN A 111 -19.65 4.39 -14.47
C ASN A 111 -19.86 5.90 -14.75
N TYR A 112 -18.82 6.63 -15.13
CA TYR A 112 -18.80 8.09 -15.11
C TYR A 112 -18.34 8.73 -16.42
N GLY A 113 -17.93 7.96 -17.43
CA GLY A 113 -17.44 8.50 -18.71
C GLY A 113 -18.44 9.42 -19.41
N ARG A 114 -19.74 9.22 -19.18
CA ARG A 114 -20.80 10.13 -19.69
C ARG A 114 -20.71 11.58 -19.17
N LEU A 115 -19.98 11.80 -18.09
CA LEU A 115 -19.76 13.14 -17.52
C LEU A 115 -18.58 13.86 -18.19
N TYR A 116 -17.80 13.17 -19.00
CA TYR A 116 -16.68 13.76 -19.71
C TYR A 116 -17.17 14.59 -20.89
N ASP A 117 -16.75 15.85 -20.92
CA ASP A 117 -16.96 16.76 -22.03
C ASP A 117 -15.63 17.04 -22.74
N PRO A 118 -15.47 16.61 -24.01
CA PRO A 118 -14.23 16.83 -24.76
C PRO A 118 -13.90 18.31 -24.99
N SER A 119 -14.88 19.20 -24.88
CA SER A 119 -14.68 20.66 -25.00
C SER A 119 -14.08 21.29 -23.73
N SER A 120 -14.11 20.57 -22.60
CA SER A 120 -13.60 21.03 -21.31
C SER A 120 -12.37 20.22 -20.90
N PRO A 121 -11.15 20.80 -20.96
CA PRO A 121 -9.93 20.08 -20.63
C PRO A 121 -9.97 19.53 -19.20
N LEU A 122 -9.77 18.21 -19.07
CA LEU A 122 -9.65 17.57 -17.76
C LEU A 122 -8.22 17.77 -17.21
N ILE A 123 -8.13 18.08 -15.92
CA ILE A 123 -6.86 18.18 -15.20
C ILE A 123 -6.79 17.06 -14.19
N ALA A 124 -5.87 16.12 -14.39
CA ALA A 124 -5.46 15.18 -13.39
C ALA A 124 -4.21 15.69 -12.65
N ARG A 125 -4.04 15.28 -11.40
CA ARG A 125 -2.88 15.62 -10.58
C ARG A 125 -2.26 14.36 -10.01
N THR A 126 -0.93 14.33 -10.00
CA THR A 126 -0.14 13.28 -9.35
C THR A 126 1.10 13.90 -8.72
N THR A 127 1.98 13.10 -8.13
CA THR A 127 3.20 13.57 -7.50
C THR A 127 4.45 13.03 -8.20
N THR A 128 5.62 13.54 -7.82
CA THR A 128 6.90 13.22 -8.48
C THR A 128 7.42 11.80 -8.22
N GLN A 129 6.86 11.06 -7.28
CA GLN A 129 7.29 9.69 -7.03
C GLN A 129 6.89 8.77 -8.20
N VAL A 130 7.81 7.93 -8.67
CA VAL A 130 7.60 7.05 -9.83
C VAL A 130 6.32 6.22 -9.72
N ARG A 131 6.07 5.62 -8.55
CA ARG A 131 4.85 4.84 -8.29
C ARG A 131 3.56 5.65 -8.40
N MET A 132 3.60 6.94 -8.05
CA MET A 132 2.44 7.83 -8.15
C MET A 132 2.18 8.23 -9.59
N LEU A 133 3.25 8.58 -10.33
CA LEU A 133 3.17 8.92 -11.75
C LEU A 133 2.63 7.73 -12.56
N GLN A 134 3.25 6.56 -12.43
CA GLN A 134 2.80 5.35 -13.11
C GLN A 134 1.37 4.94 -12.73
N SER A 135 0.96 5.16 -11.48
CA SER A 135 -0.42 4.91 -11.06
C SER A 135 -1.41 5.81 -11.82
N ALA A 136 -1.12 7.09 -11.90
CA ALA A 136 -1.96 8.03 -12.65
C ALA A 136 -2.01 7.70 -14.14
N GLU A 137 -0.87 7.39 -14.76
CA GLU A 137 -0.77 7.03 -16.18
C GLU A 137 -1.57 5.75 -16.50
N ASN A 138 -1.44 4.70 -15.66
CA ASN A 138 -2.21 3.47 -15.86
C ASN A 138 -3.71 3.70 -15.68
N PHE A 139 -4.12 4.47 -14.67
CA PHE A 139 -5.53 4.84 -14.50
C PHE A 139 -6.06 5.60 -15.73
N LEU A 140 -5.35 6.61 -16.19
CA LEU A 140 -5.76 7.41 -17.35
C LEU A 140 -5.78 6.60 -18.64
N ASN A 141 -4.87 5.64 -18.78
CA ASN A 141 -4.86 4.70 -19.88
C ASN A 141 -6.09 3.78 -19.85
N GLY A 142 -6.49 3.29 -18.69
CA GLY A 142 -7.73 2.52 -18.52
C GLY A 142 -8.98 3.36 -18.79
N PHE A 143 -8.99 4.63 -18.37
CA PHE A 143 -10.15 5.52 -18.49
C PHE A 143 -10.32 6.04 -19.92
N PHE A 144 -9.27 6.52 -20.60
CA PHE A 144 -9.34 7.15 -21.92
C PHE A 144 -8.68 6.33 -23.04
N GLY A 145 -8.05 5.20 -22.72
CA GLY A 145 -7.25 4.43 -23.68
C GLY A 145 -5.84 5.02 -23.88
N PRO A 146 -5.05 4.44 -24.81
CA PRO A 146 -3.64 4.76 -25.00
C PRO A 146 -3.37 6.21 -25.46
N ASN A 147 -4.38 6.90 -25.97
CA ASN A 147 -4.29 8.30 -26.39
C ASN A 147 -4.78 9.28 -25.32
N TRP A 148 -4.81 8.90 -24.05
CA TRP A 148 -5.33 9.71 -22.94
C TRP A 148 -4.74 11.13 -22.85
N THR A 149 -3.50 11.32 -23.31
CA THR A 149 -2.82 12.62 -23.30
C THR A 149 -3.51 13.68 -24.16
N LYS A 150 -4.39 13.27 -25.09
CA LYS A 150 -5.23 14.19 -25.88
C LYS A 150 -6.44 14.71 -25.09
N ASN A 151 -6.83 14.03 -24.03
CA ASN A 151 -8.04 14.28 -23.26
C ASN A 151 -7.76 14.89 -21.89
N VAL A 152 -6.53 14.75 -21.39
CA VAL A 152 -6.16 15.11 -20.01
C VAL A 152 -4.81 15.80 -19.96
N THR A 153 -4.75 16.88 -19.18
CA THR A 153 -3.47 17.44 -18.74
C THR A 153 -3.08 16.84 -17.38
N LEU A 154 -2.04 16.02 -17.37
CA LEU A 154 -1.51 15.47 -16.11
C LEU A 154 -0.52 16.48 -15.49
N LYS A 155 -0.86 17.04 -14.34
CA LYS A 155 0.01 17.92 -13.55
C LYS A 155 0.75 17.10 -12.51
N VAL A 156 2.08 17.14 -12.55
CA VAL A 156 2.96 16.48 -11.58
C VAL A 156 3.38 17.49 -10.52
N LEU A 157 3.05 17.23 -9.27
CA LEU A 157 3.34 18.09 -8.13
C LEU A 157 4.56 17.56 -7.37
N THR A 158 5.47 18.44 -7.02
CA THR A 158 6.69 18.09 -6.28
C THR A 158 6.37 17.67 -4.84
N GLU A 159 7.00 16.58 -4.38
CA GLU A 159 6.94 16.11 -2.99
C GLU A 159 8.18 16.50 -2.17
N GLU A 160 9.00 17.40 -2.63
CA GLU A 160 10.19 17.83 -1.90
C GLU A 160 9.81 18.69 -0.69
N THR A 161 10.69 18.69 0.30
CA THR A 161 10.55 19.53 1.51
C THR A 161 10.46 21.00 1.12
N GLY A 162 9.53 21.71 1.72
CA GLY A 162 9.29 23.14 1.46
C GLY A 162 8.23 23.43 0.38
N PHE A 163 7.79 22.41 -0.36
CA PHE A 163 6.68 22.56 -1.30
C PHE A 163 5.33 22.24 -0.64
N LYS A 164 4.35 23.10 -0.84
CA LYS A 164 2.98 22.85 -0.38
C LYS A 164 2.25 21.98 -1.41
N ASN A 165 2.25 20.69 -1.18
CA ASN A 165 1.58 19.72 -2.04
C ASN A 165 0.39 19.10 -1.30
N PRO A 166 -0.86 19.38 -1.70
CA PRO A 166 -2.03 18.83 -1.02
C PRO A 166 -2.20 17.32 -1.18
N LEU A 167 -1.46 16.69 -2.12
CA LEU A 167 -1.45 15.25 -2.29
C LEU A 167 -0.40 14.55 -1.41
N ALA A 168 0.52 15.30 -0.80
CA ALA A 168 1.50 14.84 0.16
C ALA A 168 1.20 15.46 1.52
N GLY A 169 0.11 15.01 2.16
CA GLY A 169 -0.42 15.57 3.40
C GLY A 169 0.55 15.48 4.58
N ASP A 170 1.39 14.47 4.62
CA ASP A 170 2.47 14.28 5.59
C ASP A 170 3.49 15.44 5.54
N LYS A 171 3.79 15.96 4.35
CA LYS A 171 4.74 17.08 4.16
C LYS A 171 4.07 18.45 4.16
N ALA A 172 2.78 18.49 3.83
CA ALA A 172 2.02 19.73 3.79
C ALA A 172 1.46 20.16 5.15
N CYS A 173 1.30 19.22 6.09
CA CYS A 173 0.78 19.48 7.43
C CYS A 173 1.94 19.78 8.40
N PRO A 174 2.07 21.01 8.92
CA PRO A 174 3.19 21.36 9.79
C PRO A 174 3.15 20.69 11.16
N ASN A 175 2.06 19.98 11.48
CA ASN A 175 1.88 19.25 12.73
C ASN A 175 2.03 17.73 12.56
N ASN A 176 2.42 17.25 11.39
CA ASN A 176 2.53 15.81 11.14
C ASN A 176 3.72 15.16 11.88
N ASP A 177 4.86 15.86 11.92
CA ASP A 177 6.13 15.34 12.45
C ASP A 177 6.50 15.96 13.81
N ASN A 178 5.52 16.21 14.65
CA ASN A 178 5.76 16.75 15.98
C ASN A 178 5.44 15.72 17.08
N ASP A 179 5.67 16.10 18.34
CA ASP A 179 5.44 15.25 19.53
C ASP A 179 4.03 14.65 19.63
N ARG A 180 3.06 15.14 18.85
CA ARG A 180 1.71 14.57 18.80
C ARG A 180 1.64 13.26 18.02
N SER A 181 2.51 13.06 17.03
CA SER A 181 2.62 11.77 16.31
C SER A 181 3.27 10.70 17.20
N ALA A 182 4.17 11.09 18.09
CA ALA A 182 4.86 10.19 19.02
C ALA A 182 3.90 9.40 19.94
N ALA A 183 2.73 9.94 20.26
CA ALA A 183 1.72 9.23 21.04
C ALA A 183 1.14 8.02 20.27
N GLY A 184 1.01 8.13 18.95
CA GLY A 184 0.58 7.03 18.07
C GLY A 184 1.64 5.92 18.00
N ASP A 185 2.89 6.28 17.88
CA ASP A 185 4.01 5.34 17.82
C ASP A 185 4.16 4.59 19.14
N TRP A 186 4.05 5.29 20.25
CA TRP A 186 4.03 4.66 21.58
C TRP A 186 2.89 3.65 21.72
N ALA A 187 1.67 4.03 21.36
CA ALA A 187 0.51 3.14 21.42
C ALA A 187 0.67 1.92 20.51
N SER A 188 1.24 2.10 19.32
CA SER A 188 1.57 1.01 18.39
C SER A 188 2.57 0.05 19.02
N THR A 189 3.64 0.53 19.63
CA THR A 189 4.65 -0.28 20.30
C THR A 189 4.03 -1.09 21.46
N GLN A 190 3.23 -0.45 22.31
CA GLN A 190 2.55 -1.14 23.41
C GLN A 190 1.60 -2.24 22.91
N TRP A 191 0.94 -2.00 21.78
CA TRP A 191 0.09 -3.01 21.16
C TRP A 191 0.90 -4.18 20.59
N GLN A 192 2.03 -3.91 19.93
CA GLN A 192 2.93 -4.94 19.41
C GLN A 192 3.46 -5.84 20.54
N GLU A 193 3.91 -5.25 21.64
CA GLU A 193 4.37 -5.98 22.83
C GLU A 193 3.30 -6.92 23.39
N ARG A 194 2.04 -6.51 23.32
CA ARG A 194 0.92 -7.30 23.82
C ARG A 194 0.56 -8.46 22.90
N TYR A 195 0.34 -8.22 21.61
CA TYR A 195 -0.20 -9.26 20.72
C TYR A 195 0.88 -10.15 20.11
N LEU A 196 2.12 -9.67 19.96
CA LEU A 196 3.21 -10.46 19.39
C LEU A 196 4.01 -11.30 20.39
N LYS A 197 3.81 -11.10 21.67
CA LYS A 197 4.58 -11.82 22.70
C LYS A 197 4.58 -13.33 22.48
N SER A 198 3.42 -13.94 22.33
CA SER A 198 3.29 -15.39 22.12
C SER A 198 3.92 -15.85 20.79
N ALA A 199 3.80 -15.07 19.72
CA ALA A 199 4.45 -15.38 18.44
C ALA A 199 5.99 -15.28 18.56
N THR A 200 6.48 -14.24 19.22
CA THR A 200 7.91 -14.05 19.46
C THR A 200 8.52 -15.23 20.26
N ASP A 201 7.81 -15.68 21.30
CA ASP A 201 8.25 -16.81 22.10
C ASP A 201 8.31 -18.11 21.25
N ARG A 202 7.36 -18.35 20.35
CA ARG A 202 7.40 -19.48 19.40
C ARG A 202 8.56 -19.36 18.41
N PHE A 203 8.82 -18.17 17.87
CA PHE A 203 9.97 -17.96 16.98
C PHE A 203 11.29 -18.27 17.68
N ARG A 204 11.47 -17.79 18.92
CA ARG A 204 12.67 -18.10 19.72
C ARG A 204 12.89 -19.60 19.94
N GLN A 205 11.81 -20.38 20.14
CA GLN A 205 11.88 -21.83 20.27
C GLN A 205 12.34 -22.54 18.99
N SER A 206 12.16 -21.90 17.83
CA SER A 206 12.62 -22.39 16.52
C SER A 206 14.02 -21.88 16.15
N MET A 207 14.81 -21.49 17.14
CA MET A 207 16.17 -21.00 16.95
C MET A 207 17.13 -21.67 17.91
N THR A 208 18.39 -21.82 17.47
CA THR A 208 19.51 -22.31 18.27
C THR A 208 20.69 -21.34 18.20
N GLY A 209 21.71 -21.52 19.02
CA GLY A 209 22.85 -20.62 19.13
C GLY A 209 22.58 -19.47 20.10
N ASN A 210 22.72 -18.23 19.65
CA ASN A 210 22.48 -17.04 20.48
C ASN A 210 21.34 -16.18 19.87
N PRO A 211 20.07 -16.65 19.93
CA PRO A 211 18.96 -15.96 19.32
C PRO A 211 18.60 -14.69 20.10
N ASN A 212 19.03 -13.54 19.59
CA ASN A 212 18.59 -12.24 20.06
C ASN A 212 17.38 -11.75 19.22
N TRP A 213 16.35 -12.59 19.12
CA TRP A 213 15.13 -12.28 18.42
C TRP A 213 14.18 -11.48 19.30
N THR A 214 13.71 -10.34 18.81
CA THR A 214 12.89 -9.38 19.53
C THR A 214 11.43 -9.38 19.07
N ILE A 215 10.57 -8.64 19.75
CA ILE A 215 9.19 -8.36 19.31
C ILE A 215 9.20 -7.58 18.01
N GLU A 216 10.14 -6.65 17.85
CA GLU A 216 10.32 -5.88 16.63
C GLU A 216 10.69 -6.79 15.45
N ASP A 217 11.56 -7.78 15.64
CA ASP A 217 11.89 -8.78 14.61
C ASP A 217 10.64 -9.58 14.19
N THR A 218 9.78 -9.93 15.14
CA THR A 218 8.50 -10.61 14.85
C THR A 218 7.55 -9.71 14.09
N TYR A 219 7.48 -8.43 14.44
CA TYR A 219 6.68 -7.44 13.73
C TYR A 219 7.18 -7.26 12.29
N ASN A 220 8.49 -7.13 12.11
CA ASN A 220 9.11 -7.00 10.78
C ASN A 220 8.88 -8.24 9.92
N ALA A 221 8.99 -9.45 10.51
CA ALA A 221 8.64 -10.69 9.82
C ALA A 221 7.16 -10.71 9.39
N GLN A 222 6.25 -10.26 10.24
CA GLN A 222 4.82 -10.15 9.90
C GLN A 222 4.58 -9.18 8.75
N THR A 223 5.31 -8.06 8.70
CA THR A 223 5.16 -7.07 7.63
C THR A 223 5.64 -7.55 6.26
N MET A 224 6.37 -8.68 6.19
CA MET A 224 6.73 -9.35 4.92
C MET A 224 5.54 -10.02 4.24
N CYS A 225 4.51 -10.45 5.00
CA CYS A 225 3.38 -11.21 4.46
C CYS A 225 2.63 -10.60 3.27
N PRO A 226 2.52 -9.26 3.13
CA PRO A 226 1.80 -8.64 2.01
C PRO A 226 2.60 -8.57 0.70
N TYR A 227 3.88 -8.86 0.72
CA TYR A 227 4.82 -8.78 -0.39
C TYR A 227 5.24 -10.17 -0.85
#